data_312c8cf988fe7dae3a53fd2b445fe810
#
_entry.id   312c8cf988fe7dae3a53fd2b445fe810
#
_cell.length_a   1.000
_cell.length_b   1.000
_cell.length_c   1.000
_cell.angle_alpha   90.00
_cell.angle_beta   90.00
_cell.angle_gamma   90.00
#
_symmetry.space_group_name_H-M   'P 1'
#
loop_
_entity.id
_entity.type
_entity.pdbx_description
1 polymer ?
#
loop_
_entity_poly.entity_id
_entity_poly.type
_entity_poly.pdbx_seq_one_letter_code
_entity_poly.pdbx_strand_id
1 'polypeptide(L)'
;MEEQDDILEPKVLTGDAADLPLPDSSVDLVVTSPPYWKKRDYGVEGQIGQEATPKAYVETMMACLAEWRRVLRPSGSVFLNVGDTFYKKSLAGIPGRLEAAANDDGWLIRNRIVWTKDRGMPEAVQNRLAGRHEYVIHLAGQDDYYYDLHGYSNEVGNGTNPGDVWQINPERNMGRHLAPFPTELVRRAVLLACPLDVCSLCGTPRRRMVVRTRLLDPSRPQAVRAMQLAEDAGLTDAHIAAIQATGVSDAGKAMKTQNGTGRNSAEVQVLAAEAKAALGGYFREFTFALRRTAGWTGCAHSGSDAPGVVLDPFMGTGTTLRTAMSMGRRSVGVDLAPLWP
;
A
#
# COMPACT_ATOMS: atom_id res chain seq x y z
N MET A 1 2.15 5.68 -38.65
CA MET A 1 1.76 6.68 -37.65
C MET A 1 2.33 6.12 -36.34
N GLU A 2 3.56 6.55 -36.05
CA GLU A 2 4.30 6.11 -34.87
C GLU A 2 3.55 6.65 -33.63
N GLU A 3 3.03 5.77 -32.78
CA GLU A 3 2.67 6.13 -31.41
C GLU A 3 3.96 6.65 -30.77
N GLN A 4 4.05 7.97 -30.58
CA GLN A 4 4.98 8.54 -29.64
C GLN A 4 4.56 8.02 -28.28
N ASP A 5 5.30 7.04 -27.75
CA ASP A 5 5.32 6.75 -26.33
C ASP A 5 5.59 8.08 -25.61
N ASP A 6 4.56 8.65 -25.00
CA ASP A 6 4.66 9.82 -24.13
C ASP A 6 5.52 9.40 -22.95
N ILE A 7 6.83 9.55 -23.08
CA ILE A 7 7.79 9.25 -22.02
C ILE A 7 7.43 10.17 -20.85
N LEU A 8 6.89 9.60 -19.79
CA LEU A 8 6.58 10.33 -18.56
C LEU A 8 7.88 10.86 -17.96
N GLU A 9 8.16 12.15 -18.18
CA GLU A 9 9.32 12.78 -17.54
C GLU A 9 9.06 13.06 -16.07
N PRO A 10 10.03 12.77 -15.20
CA PRO A 10 9.88 13.06 -13.76
C PRO A 10 10.06 14.56 -13.52
N LYS A 11 9.28 15.09 -12.61
CA LYS A 11 9.50 16.47 -12.12
C LYS A 11 10.46 16.43 -10.92
N VAL A 12 11.65 16.96 -11.10
CA VAL A 12 12.69 17.06 -10.04
C VAL A 12 12.80 18.50 -9.55
N LEU A 13 12.71 18.72 -8.26
CA LEU A 13 12.69 20.02 -7.62
C LEU A 13 13.70 20.07 -6.47
N THR A 14 14.35 21.20 -6.29
CA THR A 14 15.09 21.51 -5.06
C THR A 14 14.12 22.11 -4.06
N GLY A 15 14.07 21.60 -2.82
CA GLY A 15 13.16 22.10 -1.79
C GLY A 15 13.27 21.31 -0.48
N ASP A 16 12.58 21.81 0.53
CA ASP A 16 12.45 21.21 1.84
C ASP A 16 11.21 20.26 1.86
N ALA A 17 11.36 19.10 2.45
CA ALA A 17 10.26 18.14 2.62
C ALA A 17 9.13 18.68 3.55
N ALA A 18 9.41 19.67 4.38
CA ALA A 18 8.45 20.36 5.23
C ALA A 18 7.85 21.63 4.58
N ASP A 19 8.30 22.01 3.37
CA ASP A 19 7.79 23.18 2.60
C ASP A 19 7.89 22.86 1.10
N LEU A 20 6.96 22.07 0.60
CA LEU A 20 7.00 21.54 -0.75
C LEU A 20 6.52 22.57 -1.78
N PRO A 21 7.27 22.84 -2.86
CA PRO A 21 6.86 23.74 -3.93
C PRO A 21 5.82 23.07 -4.86
N LEU A 22 4.76 22.55 -4.27
CA LEU A 22 3.68 21.81 -4.94
C LEU A 22 2.30 22.38 -4.56
N PRO A 23 1.34 22.35 -5.48
CA PRO A 23 -0.04 22.72 -5.17
C PRO A 23 -0.69 21.78 -4.17
N ASP A 24 -1.70 22.28 -3.45
CA ASP A 24 -2.57 21.46 -2.62
C ASP A 24 -3.25 20.39 -3.46
N SER A 25 -3.49 19.21 -2.86
CA SER A 25 -4.26 18.12 -3.47
C SER A 25 -3.79 17.75 -4.89
N SER A 26 -2.47 17.70 -5.12
CA SER A 26 -1.85 17.43 -6.42
C SER A 26 -1.21 16.04 -6.53
N VAL A 27 -1.05 15.33 -5.41
CA VAL A 27 -0.33 14.05 -5.29
C VAL A 27 -1.28 12.94 -4.86
N ASP A 28 -1.11 11.75 -5.41
CA ASP A 28 -1.94 10.58 -5.08
C ASP A 28 -1.25 9.67 -4.06
N LEU A 29 0.08 9.62 -4.06
CA LEU A 29 0.85 8.75 -3.16
C LEU A 29 2.19 9.37 -2.82
N VAL A 30 2.55 9.36 -1.54
CA VAL A 30 3.92 9.62 -1.08
C VAL A 30 4.59 8.28 -0.77
N VAL A 31 5.76 8.01 -1.37
CA VAL A 31 6.62 6.86 -1.03
C VAL A 31 8.02 7.38 -0.76
N THR A 32 8.49 7.23 0.46
CA THR A 32 9.76 7.87 0.84
C THR A 32 10.47 7.18 2.00
N SER A 33 11.76 7.44 2.10
CA SER A 33 12.62 7.03 3.21
C SER A 33 13.45 8.25 3.67
N PRO A 34 13.01 8.97 4.69
CA PRO A 34 13.74 10.12 5.22
C PRO A 34 15.09 9.70 5.80
N PRO A 35 16.03 10.63 5.98
CA PRO A 35 17.23 10.37 6.77
C PRO A 35 16.87 9.87 8.16
N TYR A 36 17.39 8.68 8.56
CA TYR A 36 17.11 8.11 9.88
C TYR A 36 17.88 8.85 10.96
N TRP A 37 17.23 9.04 12.09
CA TRP A 37 17.81 9.76 13.23
C TRP A 37 19.14 9.20 13.65
N LYS A 38 20.20 10.06 13.67
CA LYS A 38 21.60 9.74 14.05
C LYS A 38 22.21 8.56 13.27
N LYS A 39 21.66 8.21 12.10
CA LYS A 39 22.20 7.10 11.30
C LYS A 39 23.26 7.58 10.32
N ARG A 40 23.05 8.72 9.68
CA ARG A 40 23.95 9.28 8.66
C ARG A 40 23.94 10.80 8.70
N ASP A 41 25.10 11.37 8.44
CA ASP A 41 25.27 12.77 8.12
C ASP A 41 25.52 12.88 6.61
N TYR A 42 24.70 13.63 5.91
CA TYR A 42 24.83 13.87 4.47
C TYR A 42 25.59 15.15 4.17
N GLY A 43 25.92 15.96 5.20
CA GLY A 43 26.66 17.20 5.07
C GLY A 43 25.90 18.33 4.37
N VAL A 44 24.56 18.25 4.32
CA VAL A 44 23.69 19.26 3.70
C VAL A 44 23.06 20.10 4.80
N GLU A 45 23.16 21.44 4.68
CA GLU A 45 22.52 22.35 5.62
C GLU A 45 21.00 22.16 5.60
N GLY A 46 20.37 22.14 6.78
CA GLY A 46 18.93 21.88 6.93
C GLY A 46 18.52 20.41 6.84
N GLN A 47 19.48 19.46 6.69
CA GLN A 47 19.15 18.05 6.66
C GLN A 47 18.44 17.58 7.94
N ILE A 48 17.46 16.71 7.78
CA ILE A 48 16.80 15.97 8.86
C ILE A 48 17.67 14.79 9.31
N GLY A 49 17.48 14.33 10.56
CA GLY A 49 18.16 13.14 11.09
C GLY A 49 19.35 13.48 12.02
N GLN A 50 19.66 14.76 12.23
CA GLN A 50 20.74 15.22 13.11
C GLN A 50 20.24 15.91 14.39
N GLU A 51 18.95 15.88 14.66
CA GLU A 51 18.32 16.52 15.82
C GLU A 51 18.92 16.00 17.14
N ALA A 52 18.91 16.83 18.17
CA ALA A 52 19.54 16.51 19.46
C ALA A 52 18.85 15.33 20.19
N THR A 53 17.55 15.15 19.99
CA THR A 53 16.75 14.13 20.67
C THR A 53 15.80 13.39 19.72
N PRO A 54 15.39 12.16 20.05
CA PRO A 54 14.33 11.45 19.33
C PRO A 54 13.03 12.25 19.21
N LYS A 55 12.69 13.02 20.26
CA LYS A 55 11.49 13.85 20.28
C LYS A 55 11.58 14.95 19.23
N ALA A 56 12.69 15.68 19.17
CA ALA A 56 12.89 16.74 18.17
C ALA A 56 12.83 16.18 16.73
N TYR A 57 13.41 15.00 16.49
CA TYR A 57 13.30 14.34 15.17
C TYR A 57 11.83 14.01 14.82
N VAL A 58 11.06 13.50 15.78
CA VAL A 58 9.64 13.22 15.57
C VAL A 58 8.88 14.52 15.27
N GLU A 59 9.15 15.60 15.97
CA GLU A 59 8.54 16.92 15.73
C GLU A 59 8.84 17.42 14.30
N THR A 60 10.09 17.30 13.84
CA THR A 60 10.48 17.63 12.46
C THR A 60 9.73 16.76 11.44
N MET A 61 9.65 15.46 11.67
CA MET A 61 8.91 14.56 10.78
C MET A 61 7.40 14.82 10.77
N MET A 62 6.82 15.27 11.89
CA MET A 62 5.42 15.67 11.95
C MET A 62 5.15 16.94 11.14
N ALA A 63 6.10 17.90 11.10
CA ALA A 63 6.01 19.05 10.19
C ALA A 63 6.01 18.61 8.72
N CYS A 64 6.88 17.65 8.35
CA CYS A 64 6.84 17.04 7.01
C CYS A 64 5.50 16.37 6.72
N LEU A 65 4.97 15.57 7.65
CA LEU A 65 3.67 14.90 7.47
C LEU A 65 2.52 15.89 7.31
N ALA A 66 2.53 17.02 8.01
CA ALA A 66 1.54 18.09 7.85
C ALA A 66 1.59 18.67 6.42
N GLU A 67 2.78 18.93 5.91
CA GLU A 67 2.98 19.42 4.54
C GLU A 67 2.58 18.35 3.49
N TRP A 68 2.91 17.09 3.72
CA TRP A 68 2.50 16.01 2.82
C TRP A 68 0.98 15.84 2.79
N ARG A 69 0.29 16.06 3.93
CA ARG A 69 -1.18 16.07 3.98
C ARG A 69 -1.78 17.18 3.11
N ARG A 70 -1.16 18.35 3.05
CA ARG A 70 -1.58 19.46 2.20
C ARG A 70 -1.52 19.10 0.72
N VAL A 71 -0.41 18.54 0.27
CA VAL A 71 -0.21 18.20 -1.15
C VAL A 71 -0.93 16.91 -1.58
N LEU A 72 -1.25 16.01 -0.64
CA LEU A 72 -2.00 14.79 -0.95
C LEU A 72 -3.45 15.13 -1.32
N ARG A 73 -3.95 14.47 -2.35
CA ARG A 73 -5.39 14.40 -2.59
C ARG A 73 -6.10 13.72 -1.43
N PRO A 74 -7.41 14.01 -1.22
CA PRO A 74 -8.18 13.35 -0.16
C PRO A 74 -8.08 11.82 -0.19
N SER A 75 -8.02 11.22 -1.37
CA SER A 75 -7.85 9.78 -1.55
C SER A 75 -6.39 9.28 -1.46
N GLY A 76 -5.44 10.16 -1.22
CA GLY A 76 -4.03 9.83 -1.18
C GLY A 76 -3.57 9.20 0.14
N SER A 77 -2.39 8.60 0.13
CA SER A 77 -1.76 8.02 1.31
C SER A 77 -0.23 8.11 1.28
N VAL A 78 0.40 7.74 2.39
CA VAL A 78 1.86 7.77 2.58
C VAL A 78 2.37 6.37 2.89
N PHE A 79 3.43 5.95 2.23
CA PHE A 79 4.26 4.80 2.61
C PHE A 79 5.61 5.31 3.08
N LEU A 80 5.76 5.40 4.39
CA LEU A 80 6.94 5.94 5.06
C LEU A 80 7.86 4.81 5.52
N ASN A 81 8.98 4.61 4.82
CA ASN A 81 10.00 3.66 5.25
C ASN A 81 10.87 4.28 6.35
N VAL A 82 10.95 3.63 7.50
CA VAL A 82 11.70 4.12 8.65
C VAL A 82 12.34 2.98 9.42
N GLY A 83 13.63 3.14 9.72
CA GLY A 83 14.38 2.26 10.61
C GLY A 83 14.54 2.86 12.00
N ASP A 84 14.89 2.01 12.97
CA ASP A 84 15.23 2.46 14.31
C ASP A 84 16.76 2.60 14.46
N THR A 85 17.18 3.34 15.47
CA THR A 85 18.58 3.60 15.77
C THR A 85 18.89 3.20 17.21
N PHE A 86 20.05 2.55 17.39
CA PHE A 86 20.62 2.34 18.71
C PHE A 86 21.34 3.62 19.18
N TYR A 87 20.88 4.15 20.30
CA TYR A 87 21.47 5.34 20.93
C TYR A 87 21.58 5.13 22.43
N LYS A 88 22.72 5.46 23.02
CA LYS A 88 22.99 5.25 24.46
C LYS A 88 22.64 3.85 24.95
N LYS A 89 23.03 2.82 24.18
CA LYS A 89 22.80 1.38 24.46
C LYS A 89 21.34 0.92 24.42
N SER A 90 20.41 1.71 23.84
CA SER A 90 19.00 1.36 23.71
C SER A 90 18.49 1.67 22.30
N LEU A 91 17.44 0.98 21.85
CA LEU A 91 16.66 1.43 20.69
C LEU A 91 15.98 2.76 21.03
N ALA A 92 16.06 3.71 20.13
CA ALA A 92 15.42 5.02 20.29
C ALA A 92 13.89 4.95 20.17
N GLY A 93 13.35 3.89 19.52
CA GLY A 93 11.93 3.66 19.32
C GLY A 93 11.31 4.59 18.28
N ILE A 94 12.10 5.04 17.30
CA ILE A 94 11.66 6.04 16.30
C ILE A 94 10.39 5.62 15.56
N PRO A 95 10.25 4.41 14.99
CA PRO A 95 9.03 4.02 14.28
C PRO A 95 7.77 4.14 15.15
N GLY A 96 7.82 3.59 16.35
CA GLY A 96 6.68 3.64 17.28
C GLY A 96 6.33 5.05 17.76
N ARG A 97 7.32 5.93 17.92
CA ARG A 97 7.09 7.34 18.27
C ARG A 97 6.43 8.10 17.13
N LEU A 98 6.87 7.89 15.89
CA LEU A 98 6.25 8.49 14.71
C LEU A 98 4.81 8.02 14.52
N GLU A 99 4.55 6.72 14.70
CA GLU A 99 3.18 6.19 14.62
C GLU A 99 2.25 6.80 15.68
N ALA A 100 2.71 6.87 16.93
CA ALA A 100 1.92 7.47 18.00
C ALA A 100 1.62 8.95 17.73
N ALA A 101 2.65 9.73 17.36
CA ALA A 101 2.48 11.15 17.05
C ALA A 101 1.56 11.36 15.83
N ALA A 102 1.71 10.56 14.78
CA ALA A 102 0.85 10.64 13.60
C ALA A 102 -0.61 10.28 13.92
N ASN A 103 -0.82 9.24 14.73
CA ASN A 103 -2.17 8.87 15.18
C ASN A 103 -2.83 9.97 16.03
N ASP A 104 -2.09 10.57 16.96
CA ASP A 104 -2.55 11.68 17.78
C ASP A 104 -2.88 12.93 16.95
N ASP A 105 -2.18 13.13 15.82
CA ASP A 105 -2.45 14.18 14.81
C ASP A 105 -3.58 13.84 13.83
N GLY A 106 -4.25 12.70 14.02
CA GLY A 106 -5.41 12.27 13.23
C GLY A 106 -5.08 11.58 11.91
N TRP A 107 -3.86 11.08 11.72
CA TRP A 107 -3.57 10.14 10.64
C TRP A 107 -4.14 8.76 10.96
N LEU A 108 -4.71 8.10 9.97
CA LEU A 108 -5.09 6.69 10.06
C LEU A 108 -3.87 5.82 9.78
N ILE A 109 -3.38 5.11 10.79
CA ILE A 109 -2.32 4.10 10.61
C ILE A 109 -2.97 2.83 10.06
N ARG A 110 -2.79 2.58 8.76
CA ARG A 110 -3.45 1.46 8.08
C ARG A 110 -2.70 0.15 8.23
N ASN A 111 -1.36 0.20 8.12
CA ASN A 111 -0.47 -0.93 8.36
C ASN A 111 0.86 -0.45 8.91
N ARG A 112 1.47 -1.30 9.73
CA ARG A 112 2.89 -1.32 10.01
C ARG A 112 3.47 -2.52 9.28
N ILE A 113 3.96 -2.29 8.06
CA ILE A 113 4.55 -3.34 7.24
C ILE A 113 5.97 -3.60 7.73
N VAL A 114 6.30 -4.87 7.96
CA VAL A 114 7.65 -5.29 8.35
C VAL A 114 8.42 -5.65 7.09
N TRP A 115 9.37 -4.80 6.69
CA TRP A 115 10.29 -5.12 5.61
C TRP A 115 11.45 -5.94 6.14
N THR A 116 11.48 -7.23 5.82
CA THR A 116 12.54 -8.16 6.23
C THR A 116 13.57 -8.35 5.14
N LYS A 117 14.82 -8.61 5.58
CA LYS A 117 15.98 -8.86 4.72
C LYS A 117 16.58 -10.22 5.07
N ASP A 118 16.72 -11.12 4.08
CA ASP A 118 17.35 -12.43 4.31
C ASP A 118 18.80 -12.29 4.75
N ARG A 119 19.48 -11.28 4.17
CA ARG A 119 20.87 -10.94 4.46
C ARG A 119 20.92 -9.46 4.85
N GLY A 120 21.20 -9.20 6.12
CA GLY A 120 21.54 -7.86 6.63
C GLY A 120 23.04 -7.61 6.57
N MET A 121 23.44 -6.34 6.73
CA MET A 121 24.85 -6.03 7.01
C MET A 121 25.25 -6.72 8.32
N PRO A 122 26.43 -7.35 8.37
CA PRO A 122 26.94 -7.92 9.61
C PRO A 122 27.03 -6.83 10.70
N GLU A 123 26.37 -7.08 11.83
CA GLU A 123 26.56 -6.26 13.03
C GLU A 123 27.42 -7.02 14.01
N ALA A 124 28.58 -6.47 14.37
CA ALA A 124 29.48 -7.04 15.35
C ALA A 124 28.98 -6.81 16.77
N VAL A 125 27.83 -7.38 17.11
CA VAL A 125 27.19 -7.26 18.43
C VAL A 125 27.12 -8.60 19.11
N GLN A 126 27.41 -8.62 20.44
CA GLN A 126 27.43 -9.86 21.23
C GLN A 126 26.32 -9.92 22.29
N ASN A 127 25.65 -8.81 22.54
CA ASN A 127 24.67 -8.67 23.64
C ASN A 127 23.24 -8.39 23.16
N ARG A 128 22.98 -8.49 21.87
CA ARG A 128 21.66 -8.35 21.26
C ARG A 128 21.62 -9.04 19.90
N LEU A 129 20.43 -9.21 19.37
CA LEU A 129 20.26 -9.70 18.00
C LEU A 129 20.58 -8.59 16.98
N ALA A 130 21.16 -8.97 15.84
CA ALA A 130 21.34 -8.07 14.70
C ALA A 130 19.99 -7.70 14.09
N GLY A 131 19.82 -6.40 13.76
CA GLY A 131 18.60 -5.92 13.11
C GLY A 131 18.51 -6.40 11.66
N ARG A 132 17.40 -7.07 11.31
CA ARG A 132 17.14 -7.58 9.96
C ARG A 132 15.85 -7.09 9.36
N HIS A 133 15.26 -6.06 9.92
CA HIS A 133 14.02 -5.48 9.41
C HIS A 133 14.01 -3.97 9.58
N GLU A 134 13.18 -3.35 8.80
CA GLU A 134 12.75 -1.97 8.90
C GLU A 134 11.22 -1.94 8.82
N TYR A 135 10.62 -0.79 9.03
CA TYR A 135 9.17 -0.64 8.96
C TYR A 135 8.77 0.27 7.81
N VAL A 136 7.71 -0.09 7.12
CA VAL A 136 7.01 0.81 6.20
C VAL A 136 5.66 1.11 6.82
N ILE A 137 5.47 2.35 7.26
CA ILE A 137 4.25 2.80 7.90
C ILE A 137 3.32 3.31 6.80
N HIS A 138 2.16 2.67 6.63
CA HIS A 138 1.12 3.14 5.74
C HIS A 138 0.14 4.05 6.48
N LEU A 139 0.11 5.31 6.07
CA LEU A 139 -0.74 6.35 6.65
C LEU A 139 -1.75 6.85 5.60
N ALA A 140 -2.98 7.12 6.03
CA ALA A 140 -3.99 7.78 5.22
C ALA A 140 -4.59 8.97 5.99
N GLY A 141 -4.95 10.03 5.28
CA GLY A 141 -5.55 11.23 5.90
C GLY A 141 -7.02 11.04 6.24
N GLN A 142 -7.70 10.09 5.60
CA GLN A 142 -9.12 9.77 5.80
C GLN A 142 -9.40 8.32 5.40
N ASP A 143 -10.60 7.81 5.69
CA ASP A 143 -10.99 6.41 5.51
C ASP A 143 -11.30 6.04 4.05
N ASP A 144 -11.69 7.00 3.20
CA ASP A 144 -11.91 6.78 1.76
C ASP A 144 -10.64 6.99 0.91
N TYR A 145 -9.50 6.51 1.39
CA TYR A 145 -8.26 6.53 0.60
C TYR A 145 -8.29 5.48 -0.53
N TYR A 146 -7.49 5.71 -1.58
CA TYR A 146 -7.34 4.75 -2.68
C TYR A 146 -6.51 3.54 -2.24
N TYR A 147 -7.03 2.32 -2.54
CA TYR A 147 -6.33 1.08 -2.25
C TYR A 147 -6.78 -0.04 -3.17
N ASP A 148 -5.87 -0.61 -3.97
CA ASP A 148 -6.15 -1.72 -4.90
C ASP A 148 -5.57 -3.05 -4.42
N LEU A 149 -6.11 -3.57 -3.32
CA LEU A 149 -5.67 -4.86 -2.79
C LEU A 149 -5.87 -6.01 -3.78
N HIS A 150 -6.90 -5.95 -4.65
CA HIS A 150 -7.14 -7.02 -5.62
C HIS A 150 -6.07 -7.05 -6.70
N GLY A 151 -5.74 -5.89 -7.30
CA GLY A 151 -4.63 -5.80 -8.26
C GLY A 151 -3.30 -6.22 -7.65
N TYR A 152 -2.99 -5.72 -6.46
CA TYR A 152 -1.79 -6.10 -5.72
C TYR A 152 -1.70 -7.60 -5.42
N SER A 153 -2.81 -8.21 -4.97
CA SER A 153 -2.85 -9.65 -4.66
C SER A 153 -2.60 -10.52 -5.88
N ASN A 154 -3.09 -10.12 -7.04
CA ASN A 154 -2.85 -10.83 -8.29
C ASN A 154 -1.37 -10.75 -8.74
N GLU A 155 -0.75 -9.59 -8.55
CA GLU A 155 0.65 -9.34 -8.95
C GLU A 155 1.69 -9.93 -7.98
N VAL A 156 1.38 -9.96 -6.68
CA VAL A 156 2.36 -10.28 -5.63
C VAL A 156 1.98 -11.53 -4.83
N GLY A 157 0.68 -11.82 -4.69
CA GLY A 157 0.14 -12.83 -3.79
C GLY A 157 -0.54 -14.01 -4.47
N ASN A 158 -0.37 -14.23 -5.78
CA ASN A 158 -1.07 -15.28 -6.52
C ASN A 158 -2.59 -15.28 -6.28
N GLY A 159 -3.19 -14.09 -6.26
CA GLY A 159 -4.63 -13.88 -6.02
C GLY A 159 -5.03 -13.84 -4.55
N THR A 160 -4.11 -14.08 -3.61
CA THR A 160 -4.37 -13.98 -2.17
C THR A 160 -3.71 -12.73 -1.57
N ASN A 161 -4.24 -12.24 -0.44
CA ASN A 161 -3.60 -11.14 0.29
C ASN A 161 -2.25 -11.62 0.86
N PRO A 162 -1.11 -11.06 0.41
CA PRO A 162 0.20 -11.53 0.84
C PRO A 162 0.61 -11.11 2.27
N GLY A 163 -0.24 -10.32 2.95
CA GLY A 163 0.02 -9.86 4.31
C GLY A 163 0.98 -8.67 4.39
N ASP A 164 1.36 -8.32 5.62
CA ASP A 164 2.12 -7.14 5.99
C ASP A 164 3.60 -7.43 6.33
N VAL A 165 4.10 -8.61 5.96
CA VAL A 165 5.53 -8.93 6.04
C VAL A 165 6.09 -8.97 4.63
N TRP A 166 6.92 -7.98 4.29
CA TRP A 166 7.55 -7.88 2.99
C TRP A 166 8.99 -8.40 3.06
N GLN A 167 9.23 -9.57 2.52
CA GLN A 167 10.57 -10.12 2.37
C GLN A 167 11.17 -9.61 1.06
N ILE A 168 12.05 -8.61 1.16
CA ILE A 168 12.67 -7.94 0.02
C ILE A 168 14.15 -7.77 0.30
N ASN A 169 14.99 -8.36 -0.54
CA ASN A 169 16.44 -8.22 -0.39
C ASN A 169 16.92 -6.87 -0.93
N PRO A 170 17.93 -6.25 -0.29
CA PRO A 170 18.58 -5.06 -0.81
C PRO A 170 19.14 -5.29 -2.21
N GLU A 171 18.92 -4.34 -3.11
CA GLU A 171 19.50 -4.37 -4.45
C GLU A 171 20.99 -4.05 -4.39
N ARG A 172 21.77 -4.70 -5.26
CA ARG A 172 23.21 -4.45 -5.39
C ARG A 172 23.45 -3.45 -6.52
N ASN A 173 24.51 -2.65 -6.39
CA ASN A 173 24.96 -1.73 -7.44
C ASN A 173 24.03 -0.55 -7.77
N MET A 174 23.37 0.03 -6.76
CA MET A 174 22.54 1.22 -6.89
C MET A 174 23.33 2.54 -7.03
N GLY A 175 24.53 2.50 -7.61
CA GLY A 175 25.34 3.70 -7.87
C GLY A 175 25.97 4.32 -6.62
N ARG A 176 26.17 5.66 -6.63
CA ARG A 176 26.84 6.41 -5.54
C ARG A 176 25.98 6.59 -4.28
N HIS A 177 24.76 6.06 -4.25
CA HIS A 177 23.86 6.26 -3.11
C HIS A 177 24.24 5.36 -1.93
N LEU A 178 24.35 5.96 -0.75
CA LEU A 178 24.80 5.28 0.47
C LEU A 178 23.75 4.33 1.07
N ALA A 179 22.44 4.44 0.74
CA ALA A 179 21.37 3.58 1.25
C ALA A 179 20.05 3.69 0.46
N PRO A 180 19.98 3.31 -0.80
CA PRO A 180 18.71 3.27 -1.50
C PRO A 180 17.83 2.16 -0.93
N PHE A 181 16.52 2.42 -0.79
CA PHE A 181 15.57 1.34 -0.57
C PHE A 181 15.26 0.65 -1.90
N PRO A 182 14.88 -0.65 -1.88
CA PRO A 182 14.77 -1.42 -3.11
C PRO A 182 13.56 -1.01 -3.96
N THR A 183 13.72 -1.11 -5.28
CA THR A 183 12.69 -0.88 -6.29
C THR A 183 11.39 -1.64 -5.98
N GLU A 184 11.50 -2.89 -5.54
CA GLU A 184 10.35 -3.73 -5.20
C GLU A 184 9.49 -3.17 -4.05
N LEU A 185 10.09 -2.45 -3.09
CA LEU A 185 9.34 -1.78 -2.02
C LEU A 185 8.44 -0.69 -2.62
N VAL A 186 9.00 0.14 -3.50
CA VAL A 186 8.24 1.19 -4.21
C VAL A 186 7.16 0.57 -5.09
N ARG A 187 7.52 -0.48 -5.86
CA ARG A 187 6.56 -1.18 -6.73
C ARG A 187 5.33 -1.64 -5.96
N ARG A 188 5.53 -2.25 -4.79
CA ARG A 188 4.42 -2.70 -3.93
C ARG A 188 3.57 -1.56 -3.43
N ALA A 189 4.17 -0.45 -2.98
CA ALA A 189 3.43 0.72 -2.54
C ALA A 189 2.60 1.35 -3.68
N VAL A 190 3.19 1.47 -4.88
CA VAL A 190 2.52 2.01 -6.07
C VAL A 190 1.35 1.12 -6.51
N LEU A 191 1.54 -0.20 -6.55
CA LEU A 191 0.45 -1.15 -6.87
C LEU A 191 -0.72 -1.03 -5.91
N LEU A 192 -0.44 -0.87 -4.61
CA LEU A 192 -1.47 -0.79 -3.59
C LEU A 192 -2.21 0.55 -3.59
N ALA A 193 -1.48 1.67 -3.73
CA ALA A 193 -1.99 2.95 -3.27
C ALA A 193 -1.85 4.10 -4.27
N CYS A 194 -1.30 3.89 -5.48
CA CYS A 194 -1.32 4.88 -6.53
C CYS A 194 -2.27 4.45 -7.66
N PRO A 195 -3.37 5.18 -7.93
CA PRO A 195 -4.25 4.87 -9.04
C PRO A 195 -3.48 4.87 -10.37
N LEU A 196 -3.88 3.98 -11.28
CA LEU A 196 -3.37 4.04 -12.66
C LEU A 196 -3.84 5.31 -13.32
N ASP A 197 -5.14 5.58 -13.15
CA ASP A 197 -5.81 6.73 -13.74
C ASP A 197 -6.62 7.51 -12.70
N VAL A 198 -6.59 8.83 -12.85
CA VAL A 198 -7.42 9.80 -12.11
C VAL A 198 -8.12 10.71 -13.11
N CYS A 199 -9.30 11.19 -12.77
CA CYS A 199 -9.97 12.21 -13.56
C CYS A 199 -9.12 13.48 -13.62
N SER A 200 -8.78 13.96 -14.82
CA SER A 200 -7.95 15.17 -15.01
C SER A 200 -8.61 16.46 -14.46
N LEU A 201 -9.93 16.47 -14.31
CA LEU A 201 -10.67 17.64 -13.84
C LEU A 201 -10.84 17.69 -12.31
N CYS A 202 -11.18 16.55 -11.67
CA CYS A 202 -11.50 16.53 -10.24
C CYS A 202 -10.54 15.68 -9.41
N GLY A 203 -9.58 15.01 -10.02
CA GLY A 203 -8.62 14.14 -9.33
C GLY A 203 -9.21 12.85 -8.75
N THR A 204 -10.49 12.55 -9.00
CA THR A 204 -11.10 11.30 -8.51
C THR A 204 -10.42 10.08 -9.11
N PRO A 205 -9.89 9.15 -8.29
CA PRO A 205 -9.22 7.96 -8.80
C PRO A 205 -10.20 6.98 -9.44
N ARG A 206 -9.75 6.28 -10.49
CA ARG A 206 -10.47 5.15 -11.07
C ARG A 206 -10.21 3.93 -10.18
N ARG A 207 -11.25 3.54 -9.40
CA ARG A 207 -11.15 2.38 -8.49
C ARG A 207 -11.59 1.12 -9.21
N ARG A 208 -10.87 0.04 -9.01
CA ARG A 208 -11.21 -1.27 -9.55
C ARG A 208 -12.52 -1.79 -8.96
N MET A 209 -13.48 -2.10 -9.82
CA MET A 209 -14.71 -2.83 -9.45
C MET A 209 -14.43 -4.32 -9.51
N VAL A 210 -14.50 -4.98 -8.36
CA VAL A 210 -14.23 -6.40 -8.23
C VAL A 210 -15.53 -7.15 -7.97
N VAL A 211 -15.82 -8.12 -8.83
CA VAL A 211 -16.96 -9.02 -8.66
C VAL A 211 -16.48 -10.41 -8.27
N ARG A 212 -17.21 -11.05 -7.37
CA ARG A 212 -17.03 -12.47 -7.08
C ARG A 212 -17.62 -13.27 -8.20
N THR A 213 -16.97 -14.35 -8.58
CA THR A 213 -17.50 -15.30 -9.56
C THR A 213 -17.90 -16.60 -8.86
N ARG A 214 -18.52 -17.51 -9.60
CA ARG A 214 -18.71 -18.90 -9.16
C ARG A 214 -17.58 -19.82 -9.62
N LEU A 215 -16.58 -19.26 -10.31
CA LEU A 215 -15.47 -20.02 -10.85
C LEU A 215 -14.54 -20.46 -9.72
N LEU A 216 -14.27 -21.75 -9.68
CA LEU A 216 -13.31 -22.36 -8.78
C LEU A 216 -12.09 -22.81 -9.59
N ASP A 217 -10.96 -22.94 -8.92
CA ASP A 217 -9.73 -23.45 -9.53
C ASP A 217 -9.84 -24.97 -9.77
N PRO A 218 -9.93 -25.43 -11.02
CA PRO A 218 -10.13 -26.84 -11.33
C PRO A 218 -8.88 -27.71 -11.04
N SER A 219 -7.73 -27.09 -10.76
CA SER A 219 -6.54 -27.84 -10.35
C SER A 219 -6.62 -28.35 -8.89
N ARG A 220 -7.56 -27.83 -8.11
CA ARG A 220 -7.74 -28.19 -6.69
C ARG A 220 -8.82 -29.26 -6.53
N PRO A 221 -8.47 -30.44 -5.97
CA PRO A 221 -9.45 -31.55 -5.81
C PRO A 221 -10.71 -31.14 -5.02
N GLN A 222 -10.57 -30.28 -4.00
CA GLN A 222 -11.70 -29.77 -3.21
C GLN A 222 -12.64 -28.89 -4.05
N ALA A 223 -12.08 -28.08 -4.95
CA ALA A 223 -12.86 -27.24 -5.85
C ALA A 223 -13.64 -28.08 -6.86
N VAL A 224 -13.00 -29.11 -7.42
CA VAL A 224 -13.68 -30.08 -8.32
C VAL A 224 -14.84 -30.78 -7.60
N ARG A 225 -14.60 -31.23 -6.36
CA ARG A 225 -15.67 -31.87 -5.57
C ARG A 225 -16.80 -30.91 -5.22
N ALA A 226 -16.47 -29.65 -4.89
CA ALA A 226 -17.48 -28.61 -4.65
C ALA A 226 -18.36 -28.34 -5.87
N MET A 227 -17.76 -28.27 -7.07
CA MET A 227 -18.49 -28.10 -8.34
C MET A 227 -19.45 -29.25 -8.58
N GLN A 228 -18.97 -30.49 -8.40
CA GLN A 228 -19.82 -31.70 -8.59
C GLN A 228 -21.01 -31.70 -7.61
N LEU A 229 -20.78 -31.42 -6.33
CA LEU A 229 -21.85 -31.37 -5.33
C LEU A 229 -22.85 -30.23 -5.62
N ALA A 230 -22.40 -29.11 -6.15
CA ALA A 230 -23.28 -28.01 -6.53
C ALA A 230 -24.17 -28.37 -7.73
N GLU A 231 -23.63 -29.09 -8.71
CA GLU A 231 -24.34 -29.59 -9.86
C GLU A 231 -25.37 -30.67 -9.47
N ASP A 232 -24.92 -31.67 -8.71
CA ASP A 232 -25.76 -32.77 -8.21
C ASP A 232 -26.95 -32.24 -7.37
N ALA A 233 -26.76 -31.17 -6.62
CA ALA A 233 -27.81 -30.54 -5.80
C ALA A 233 -28.60 -29.48 -6.54
N GLY A 234 -28.33 -29.20 -7.80
CA GLY A 234 -29.04 -28.19 -8.61
C GLY A 234 -28.90 -26.76 -8.06
N LEU A 235 -27.78 -26.42 -7.45
CA LEU A 235 -27.55 -25.09 -6.85
C LEU A 235 -27.48 -24.01 -7.93
N THR A 236 -28.28 -22.96 -7.78
CA THR A 236 -28.34 -21.83 -8.71
C THR A 236 -27.30 -20.74 -8.36
N ASP A 237 -27.15 -19.76 -9.24
CA ASP A 237 -26.31 -18.58 -8.99
C ASP A 237 -26.74 -17.81 -7.75
N ALA A 238 -28.04 -17.79 -7.42
CA ALA A 238 -28.58 -17.17 -6.22
C ALA A 238 -28.07 -17.86 -4.94
N HIS A 239 -28.00 -19.20 -4.94
CA HIS A 239 -27.44 -19.97 -3.83
C HIS A 239 -25.96 -19.67 -3.62
N ILE A 240 -25.18 -19.62 -4.71
CA ILE A 240 -23.76 -19.30 -4.63
C ILE A 240 -23.52 -17.86 -4.15
N ALA A 241 -24.31 -16.89 -4.66
CA ALA A 241 -24.28 -15.51 -4.21
C ALA A 241 -24.63 -15.39 -2.70
N ALA A 242 -25.62 -16.18 -2.24
CA ALA A 242 -25.99 -16.22 -0.83
C ALA A 242 -24.89 -16.78 0.08
N ILE A 243 -24.17 -17.84 -0.35
CA ILE A 243 -22.99 -18.33 0.35
C ILE A 243 -21.93 -17.23 0.44
N GLN A 244 -21.66 -16.54 -0.66
CA GLN A 244 -20.66 -15.47 -0.72
C GLN A 244 -21.03 -14.26 0.14
N ALA A 245 -22.33 -13.95 0.26
CA ALA A 245 -22.83 -12.86 1.09
C ALA A 245 -22.76 -13.20 2.59
N THR A 246 -23.09 -14.45 2.96
CA THR A 246 -23.09 -14.89 4.37
C THR A 246 -21.69 -15.29 4.87
N GLY A 247 -20.81 -15.68 3.96
CA GLY A 247 -19.44 -16.10 4.29
C GLY A 247 -19.37 -17.35 5.18
N VAL A 248 -18.24 -17.54 5.84
CA VAL A 248 -18.06 -18.58 6.88
C VAL A 248 -18.65 -18.04 8.17
N SER A 249 -19.75 -18.65 8.65
CA SER A 249 -20.65 -18.10 9.68
C SER A 249 -20.00 -17.61 10.97
N ASP A 250 -18.95 -18.23 11.44
CA ASP A 250 -18.32 -17.88 12.72
C ASP A 250 -17.24 -16.78 12.59
N ALA A 251 -16.49 -16.76 11.49
CA ALA A 251 -15.60 -15.65 11.15
C ALA A 251 -16.40 -14.38 10.79
N GLY A 252 -17.58 -14.51 10.18
CA GLY A 252 -18.47 -13.40 9.87
C GLY A 252 -19.03 -12.66 11.10
N LYS A 253 -19.14 -13.31 12.25
CA LYS A 253 -19.54 -12.64 13.49
C LYS A 253 -18.44 -11.74 14.06
N ALA A 254 -17.18 -12.13 13.95
CA ALA A 254 -16.05 -11.30 14.37
C ALA A 254 -15.82 -10.11 13.39
N MET A 255 -16.05 -10.30 12.09
CA MET A 255 -15.94 -9.23 11.08
C MET A 255 -17.12 -8.24 11.11
N LYS A 256 -18.26 -8.59 11.66
CA LYS A 256 -19.42 -7.67 11.83
C LYS A 256 -19.11 -6.44 12.65
N THR A 257 -18.15 -6.55 13.55
CA THR A 257 -17.69 -5.43 14.39
C THR A 257 -16.82 -4.43 13.63
N GLN A 258 -16.20 -4.84 12.51
CA GLN A 258 -15.28 -4.00 11.75
C GLN A 258 -15.91 -3.38 10.48
N ASN A 259 -16.91 -3.99 9.87
CA ASN A 259 -17.39 -3.59 8.54
C ASN A 259 -18.83 -3.08 8.47
N GLY A 260 -19.54 -2.92 9.59
CA GLY A 260 -20.86 -2.25 9.66
C GLY A 260 -21.92 -2.75 8.67
N THR A 261 -21.75 -3.93 8.10
CA THR A 261 -22.62 -4.45 7.04
C THR A 261 -23.98 -4.86 7.61
N GLY A 262 -25.01 -4.34 7.00
CA GLY A 262 -26.41 -4.67 7.29
C GLY A 262 -26.66 -6.18 7.32
N ARG A 263 -27.73 -6.59 8.01
CA ARG A 263 -28.16 -8.01 8.05
C ARG A 263 -28.57 -8.45 6.65
N ASN A 264 -28.06 -9.59 6.20
CA ASN A 264 -28.57 -10.26 5.01
C ASN A 264 -30.08 -10.49 5.15
N SER A 265 -30.86 -10.35 4.08
CA SER A 265 -32.28 -10.63 4.08
C SER A 265 -32.60 -12.08 4.48
N ALA A 266 -33.78 -12.34 4.95
CA ALA A 266 -34.21 -13.69 5.30
C ALA A 266 -34.04 -14.65 4.12
N GLU A 267 -34.37 -14.22 2.92
CA GLU A 267 -34.21 -14.99 1.68
C GLU A 267 -32.75 -15.41 1.44
N VAL A 268 -31.81 -14.46 1.54
CA VAL A 268 -30.36 -14.76 1.41
C VAL A 268 -29.90 -15.74 2.49
N GLN A 269 -30.45 -15.66 3.69
CA GLN A 269 -30.10 -16.60 4.76
C GLN A 269 -30.64 -18.02 4.47
N VAL A 270 -31.83 -18.15 3.94
CA VAL A 270 -32.42 -19.44 3.56
C VAL A 270 -31.61 -20.09 2.44
N LEU A 271 -31.40 -19.38 1.33
CA LEU A 271 -30.58 -19.86 0.21
C LEU A 271 -29.17 -20.29 0.64
N ALA A 272 -28.55 -19.52 1.52
CA ALA A 272 -27.23 -19.86 2.04
C ALA A 272 -27.25 -21.12 2.92
N ALA A 273 -28.31 -21.32 3.72
CA ALA A 273 -28.46 -22.50 4.55
C ALA A 273 -28.65 -23.75 3.71
N GLU A 274 -29.54 -23.70 2.69
CA GLU A 274 -29.78 -24.79 1.72
C GLU A 274 -28.48 -25.19 1.02
N ALA A 275 -27.75 -24.22 0.48
CA ALA A 275 -26.51 -24.48 -0.23
C ALA A 275 -25.41 -25.02 0.70
N LYS A 276 -25.27 -24.50 1.93
CA LYS A 276 -24.32 -25.03 2.93
C LYS A 276 -24.67 -26.45 3.35
N ALA A 277 -25.93 -26.78 3.48
CA ALA A 277 -26.38 -28.16 3.78
C ALA A 277 -26.00 -29.11 2.66
N ALA A 278 -26.25 -28.74 1.39
CA ALA A 278 -25.94 -29.55 0.23
C ALA A 278 -24.43 -29.75 0.02
N LEU A 279 -23.63 -28.69 0.21
CA LEU A 279 -22.20 -28.71 -0.03
C LEU A 279 -21.38 -29.23 1.16
N GLY A 280 -21.95 -29.26 2.36
CA GLY A 280 -21.21 -29.54 3.57
C GLY A 280 -20.00 -28.61 3.72
N GLY A 281 -18.85 -29.11 4.15
CA GLY A 281 -17.63 -28.31 4.32
C GLY A 281 -17.10 -27.64 3.03
N TYR A 282 -17.49 -28.14 1.86
CA TYR A 282 -17.05 -27.66 0.55
C TYR A 282 -17.66 -26.31 0.16
N PHE A 283 -18.68 -25.81 0.85
CA PHE A 283 -19.23 -24.47 0.60
C PHE A 283 -18.15 -23.36 0.69
N ARG A 284 -17.09 -23.61 1.44
CA ARG A 284 -15.95 -22.67 1.59
C ARG A 284 -15.26 -22.38 0.27
N GLU A 285 -15.21 -23.35 -0.65
CA GLU A 285 -14.62 -23.14 -1.96
C GLU A 285 -15.37 -22.02 -2.71
N PHE A 286 -16.70 -22.01 -2.72
CA PHE A 286 -17.47 -20.93 -3.32
C PHE A 286 -17.39 -19.62 -2.54
N THR A 287 -17.24 -19.67 -1.21
CA THR A 287 -17.02 -18.46 -0.40
C THR A 287 -15.73 -17.72 -0.83
N PHE A 288 -14.72 -18.48 -1.20
CA PHE A 288 -13.42 -17.97 -1.65
C PHE A 288 -13.19 -18.12 -3.15
N ALA A 289 -14.26 -18.25 -3.93
CA ALA A 289 -14.17 -18.36 -5.38
C ALA A 289 -13.39 -17.19 -6.01
N LEU A 290 -12.88 -17.46 -7.21
CA LEU A 290 -12.08 -16.50 -7.96
C LEU A 290 -12.83 -15.16 -8.13
N ARG A 291 -12.10 -14.07 -7.96
CA ARG A 291 -12.59 -12.72 -8.19
C ARG A 291 -12.07 -12.22 -9.53
N ARG A 292 -12.84 -11.37 -10.19
CA ARG A 292 -12.39 -10.72 -11.43
C ARG A 292 -12.68 -9.23 -11.40
N THR A 293 -11.89 -8.48 -12.13
CA THR A 293 -12.19 -7.09 -12.45
C THR A 293 -13.37 -7.03 -13.39
N ALA A 294 -14.41 -6.29 -13.03
CA ALA A 294 -15.61 -6.06 -13.85
C ALA A 294 -15.58 -4.70 -14.56
N GLY A 295 -14.64 -3.83 -14.18
CA GLY A 295 -14.50 -2.49 -14.72
C GLY A 295 -13.86 -1.57 -13.70
N TRP A 296 -14.00 -0.27 -13.93
CA TRP A 296 -13.47 0.80 -13.09
C TRP A 296 -14.57 1.79 -12.75
N THR A 297 -14.48 2.40 -11.58
CA THR A 297 -15.40 3.48 -11.20
C THR A 297 -15.15 4.71 -12.05
N GLY A 298 -16.16 5.56 -12.17
CA GLY A 298 -16.08 6.87 -12.81
C GLY A 298 -16.48 7.99 -11.86
N CYS A 299 -16.38 9.20 -12.36
CA CYS A 299 -16.99 10.39 -11.80
C CYS A 299 -17.97 11.00 -12.82
N ALA A 300 -18.69 12.05 -12.45
CA ALA A 300 -19.65 12.69 -13.34
C ALA A 300 -19.02 13.48 -14.52
N HIS A 301 -17.69 13.60 -14.56
CA HIS A 301 -16.99 14.32 -15.61
C HIS A 301 -16.73 13.43 -16.82
N SER A 302 -16.95 13.98 -18.01
CA SER A 302 -16.63 13.34 -19.30
C SER A 302 -15.22 13.68 -19.82
N GLY A 303 -14.34 14.20 -18.95
CA GLY A 303 -12.97 14.58 -19.29
C GLY A 303 -12.05 13.37 -19.50
N SER A 304 -10.85 13.66 -19.96
CA SER A 304 -9.76 12.68 -20.08
C SER A 304 -9.26 12.25 -18.71
N ASP A 305 -8.75 11.06 -18.62
CA ASP A 305 -8.01 10.58 -17.46
C ASP A 305 -6.53 10.98 -17.57
N ALA A 306 -5.86 11.03 -16.43
CA ALA A 306 -4.43 11.27 -16.34
C ALA A 306 -3.81 10.27 -15.37
N PRO A 307 -2.55 9.86 -15.55
CA PRO A 307 -1.88 8.97 -14.61
C PRO A 307 -1.81 9.55 -13.20
N GLY A 308 -1.92 8.71 -12.18
CA GLY A 308 -1.70 9.09 -10.80
C GLY A 308 -0.29 9.64 -10.57
N VAL A 309 -0.11 10.43 -9.51
CA VAL A 309 1.14 11.12 -9.17
C VAL A 309 1.75 10.54 -7.91
N VAL A 310 3.00 10.08 -8.01
CA VAL A 310 3.83 9.62 -6.88
C VAL A 310 4.84 10.70 -6.52
N LEU A 311 4.93 11.03 -5.23
CA LEU A 311 5.90 11.97 -4.67
C LEU A 311 6.92 11.24 -3.80
N ASP A 312 8.20 11.61 -3.95
CA ASP A 312 9.25 11.32 -2.99
C ASP A 312 9.89 12.64 -2.50
N PRO A 313 9.59 13.09 -1.28
CA PRO A 313 10.14 14.33 -0.73
C PRO A 313 11.57 14.21 -0.17
N PHE A 314 12.18 13.03 -0.29
CA PHE A 314 13.59 12.75 -0.01
C PHE A 314 14.19 11.89 -1.13
N MET A 315 14.06 12.36 -2.37
CA MET A 315 14.23 11.54 -3.56
C MET A 315 15.62 10.94 -3.75
N GLY A 316 16.66 11.55 -3.19
CA GLY A 316 18.03 11.12 -3.39
C GLY A 316 18.37 10.89 -4.87
N THR A 317 18.69 9.64 -5.23
CA THR A 317 18.95 9.24 -6.63
C THR A 317 17.70 8.92 -7.45
N GLY A 318 16.50 9.08 -6.89
CA GLY A 318 15.23 8.94 -7.62
C GLY A 318 14.76 7.50 -7.89
N THR A 319 15.00 6.57 -6.98
CA THR A 319 14.48 5.19 -7.08
C THR A 319 12.95 5.19 -7.19
N THR A 320 12.27 5.99 -6.37
CA THR A 320 10.82 6.14 -6.41
C THR A 320 10.34 6.65 -7.76
N LEU A 321 11.01 7.67 -8.30
CA LEU A 321 10.63 8.29 -9.56
C LEU A 321 10.71 7.29 -10.72
N ARG A 322 11.88 6.64 -10.88
CA ARG A 322 12.07 5.65 -11.94
C ARG A 322 11.06 4.50 -11.85
N THR A 323 10.80 4.03 -10.64
CA THR A 323 9.83 2.94 -10.43
C THR A 323 8.42 3.38 -10.78
N ALA A 324 7.97 4.55 -10.33
CA ALA A 324 6.64 5.08 -10.64
C ALA A 324 6.44 5.24 -12.15
N MET A 325 7.43 5.82 -12.85
CA MET A 325 7.40 5.98 -14.31
C MET A 325 7.33 4.63 -15.05
N SER A 326 8.15 3.66 -14.66
CA SER A 326 8.11 2.32 -15.27
C SER A 326 6.79 1.59 -15.09
N MET A 327 5.96 2.06 -14.15
CA MET A 327 4.61 1.57 -13.87
C MET A 327 3.52 2.47 -14.47
N GLY A 328 3.85 3.43 -15.34
CA GLY A 328 2.90 4.33 -15.99
C GLY A 328 2.31 5.40 -15.07
N ARG A 329 2.99 5.78 -13.99
CA ARG A 329 2.58 6.87 -13.09
C ARG A 329 3.47 8.08 -13.30
N ARG A 330 2.91 9.28 -13.12
CA ARG A 330 3.71 10.51 -13.03
C ARG A 330 4.49 10.52 -11.73
N SER A 331 5.65 11.14 -11.72
CA SER A 331 6.48 11.20 -10.53
C SER A 331 7.04 12.59 -10.28
N VAL A 332 7.12 12.94 -9.01
CA VAL A 332 7.73 14.17 -8.51
C VAL A 332 8.73 13.79 -7.44
N GLY A 333 9.92 14.33 -7.53
CA GLY A 333 10.96 14.22 -6.49
C GLY A 333 11.35 15.58 -5.96
N VAL A 334 11.47 15.67 -4.64
CA VAL A 334 12.00 16.86 -3.98
C VAL A 334 13.18 16.43 -3.11
N ASP A 335 14.23 17.22 -3.09
CA ASP A 335 15.39 17.02 -2.23
C ASP A 335 16.09 18.36 -1.99
N LEU A 336 16.79 18.52 -0.87
CA LEU A 336 17.64 19.68 -0.61
C LEU A 336 18.81 19.79 -1.60
N ALA A 337 19.32 18.63 -2.04
CA ALA A 337 20.39 18.49 -3.01
C ALA A 337 20.12 17.30 -3.94
N PRO A 338 19.22 17.44 -4.96
CA PRO A 338 18.85 16.34 -5.84
C PRO A 338 20.04 15.72 -6.54
N LEU A 339 20.12 14.38 -6.52
CA LEU A 339 21.16 13.59 -7.21
C LEU A 339 20.63 12.97 -8.52
N TRP A 340 19.67 13.61 -9.15
CA TRP A 340 19.12 13.18 -10.43
C TRP A 340 20.14 13.45 -11.55
N PRO A 341 20.44 12.45 -12.43
CA PRO A 341 21.39 12.62 -13.54
C PRO A 341 20.88 13.57 -14.63
#